data_47f48b6f4473c7272d48a0e011f0445e
#
_entry.id   47f48b6f4473c7272d48a0e011f0445e
#
_cell.length_a   1.000
_cell.length_b   1.000
_cell.length_c   1.000
_cell.angle_alpha   90.00
_cell.angle_beta   90.00
_cell.angle_gamma   90.00
#
_symmetry.space_group_name_H-M   'P 1'
#
loop_
_entity.id
_entity.type
_entity.pdbx_description
1 polymer ?
#
loop_
_entity_poly.entity_id
_entity_poly.type
_entity_poly.pdbx_seq_one_letter_code
_entity_poly.pdbx_strand_id
1 'polypeptide(L)'
;TNKLLARLAKRVLMAFPGAFAPSRRTAVVGNPVRPEVVALPDPQLRSGAEPLRLLIVGGSLGARVLNEQVPPAVAAAGVPIEVRHQCGKGNRDAVAEAYAKQGVAAEVSEFIKDMADAYAWADLVVCRAGALTVSEVAAAGVAAIFVPLPHAVDDHQTRNALTLVDGLSLIHI
;
A
#
# COMPACT_ATOMS: atom_id res chain seq x y z
N THR A 1 -13.68 -13.82 15.49
CA THR A 1 -14.03 -14.97 14.64
C THR A 1 -12.82 -15.85 14.37
N ASN A 2 -11.68 -15.32 13.89
CA ASN A 2 -10.48 -16.11 13.56
C ASN A 2 -9.90 -16.87 14.77
N LYS A 3 -9.92 -16.29 15.97
CA LYS A 3 -9.45 -16.95 17.21
C LYS A 3 -10.29 -18.20 17.56
N LEU A 4 -11.59 -18.18 17.26
CA LEU A 4 -12.47 -19.35 17.47
C LEU A 4 -12.18 -20.43 16.43
N LEU A 5 -12.08 -20.08 15.16
CA LEU A 5 -11.75 -20.99 14.07
C LEU A 5 -10.38 -21.65 14.26
N ALA A 6 -9.40 -20.91 14.75
CA ALA A 6 -8.07 -21.43 15.03
C ALA A 6 -8.06 -22.59 16.05
N ARG A 7 -9.04 -22.65 16.96
CA ARG A 7 -9.17 -23.76 17.93
C ARG A 7 -9.55 -25.07 17.24
N LEU A 8 -10.32 -25.00 16.17
CA LEU A 8 -10.82 -26.14 15.39
C LEU A 8 -9.88 -26.52 14.24
N ALA A 9 -9.01 -25.61 13.81
CA ALA A 9 -8.12 -25.83 12.67
C ALA A 9 -6.98 -26.81 13.01
N LYS A 10 -6.67 -27.71 12.07
CA LYS A 10 -5.47 -28.57 12.15
C LYS A 10 -4.19 -27.77 12.05
N ARG A 11 -4.18 -26.72 11.22
CA ARG A 11 -3.07 -25.77 11.07
C ARG A 11 -3.61 -24.35 10.91
N VAL A 12 -2.86 -23.38 11.41
CA VAL A 12 -3.11 -21.93 11.27
C VAL A 12 -1.92 -21.32 10.54
N LEU A 13 -2.17 -20.89 9.31
CA LEU A 13 -1.17 -20.23 8.47
C LEU A 13 -1.32 -18.72 8.60
N MET A 14 -0.22 -18.02 8.79
CA MET A 14 -0.17 -16.58 9.00
C MET A 14 0.67 -15.93 7.91
N ALA A 15 0.25 -14.74 7.48
CA ALA A 15 1.05 -13.91 6.58
C ALA A 15 2.25 -13.29 7.31
N PHE A 16 2.00 -12.78 8.51
CA PHE A 16 2.99 -12.12 9.36
C PHE A 16 2.98 -12.72 10.76
N PRO A 17 4.10 -12.63 11.51
CA PRO A 17 4.15 -13.07 12.90
C PRO A 17 3.23 -12.24 13.79
N GLY A 18 2.89 -12.77 14.97
CA GLY A 18 2.17 -12.04 16.03
C GLY A 18 0.65 -12.14 16.02
N ALA A 19 0.01 -12.66 14.96
CA ALA A 19 -1.45 -12.85 14.94
C ALA A 19 -1.92 -13.97 15.90
N PHE A 20 -1.13 -15.02 16.06
CA PHE A 20 -1.33 -16.11 17.02
C PHE A 20 0.00 -16.48 17.67
N ALA A 21 -0.07 -16.98 18.91
CA ALA A 21 1.11 -17.46 19.62
C ALA A 21 1.77 -18.64 18.86
N PRO A 22 3.12 -18.72 18.86
CA PRO A 22 3.84 -19.85 18.27
C PRO A 22 3.38 -21.18 18.85
N SER A 23 3.11 -22.16 17.99
CA SER A 23 2.74 -23.52 18.37
C SER A 23 3.06 -24.51 17.24
N ARG A 24 2.96 -25.83 17.53
CA ARG A 24 3.13 -26.84 16.48
C ARG A 24 2.08 -26.75 15.35
N ARG A 25 0.98 -26.02 15.58
CA ARG A 25 -0.11 -25.83 14.60
C ARG A 25 -0.02 -24.51 13.86
N THR A 26 0.81 -23.56 14.30
CA THR A 26 0.96 -22.24 13.67
C THR A 26 2.21 -22.20 12.80
N ALA A 27 2.11 -21.57 11.62
CA ALA A 27 3.25 -21.31 10.75
C ALA A 27 3.09 -19.95 10.06
N VAL A 28 4.18 -19.20 9.95
CA VAL A 28 4.26 -18.00 9.11
C VAL A 28 4.68 -18.47 7.72
N VAL A 29 3.85 -18.22 6.72
CA VAL A 29 4.03 -18.68 5.34
C VAL A 29 4.05 -17.55 4.32
N GLY A 30 3.84 -16.30 4.76
CA GLY A 30 3.68 -15.15 3.87
C GLY A 30 2.28 -15.05 3.27
N ASN A 31 2.08 -14.05 2.43
CA ASN A 31 0.89 -13.89 1.60
C ASN A 31 1.15 -14.40 0.17
N PRO A 32 0.13 -14.90 -0.54
CA PRO A 32 0.24 -15.16 -1.96
C PRO A 32 0.30 -13.84 -2.73
N VAL A 33 1.51 -13.42 -3.08
CA VAL A 33 1.74 -12.26 -3.96
C VAL A 33 1.55 -12.68 -5.41
N ARG A 34 1.00 -11.80 -6.23
CA ARG A 34 0.79 -12.04 -7.66
C ARG A 34 2.12 -12.29 -8.37
N PRO A 35 2.23 -13.32 -9.23
CA PRO A 35 3.46 -13.65 -9.94
C PRO A 35 4.04 -12.47 -10.73
N GLU A 36 3.18 -11.64 -11.31
CA GLU A 36 3.56 -10.47 -12.10
C GLU A 36 4.28 -9.42 -11.24
N VAL A 37 3.89 -9.27 -9.98
CA VAL A 37 4.56 -8.36 -9.03
C VAL A 37 5.90 -8.93 -8.58
N VAL A 38 5.97 -10.25 -8.34
CA VAL A 38 7.23 -10.92 -7.95
C VAL A 38 8.26 -10.88 -9.09
N ALA A 39 7.80 -10.86 -10.34
CA ALA A 39 8.66 -10.83 -11.52
C ALA A 39 9.18 -9.42 -11.89
N LEU A 40 8.85 -8.38 -11.12
CA LEU A 40 9.33 -7.03 -11.37
C LEU A 40 10.88 -6.97 -11.27
N PRO A 41 11.54 -6.12 -12.07
CA PRO A 41 12.99 -5.97 -12.00
C PRO A 41 13.43 -5.39 -10.63
N ASP A 42 14.67 -5.66 -10.26
CA ASP A 42 15.28 -5.15 -9.03
C ASP A 42 15.12 -3.62 -8.94
N PRO A 43 14.57 -3.10 -7.84
CA PRO A 43 14.40 -1.66 -7.63
C PRO A 43 15.70 -0.85 -7.70
N GLN A 44 16.86 -1.45 -7.46
CA GLN A 44 18.16 -0.80 -7.61
C GLN A 44 18.44 -0.31 -9.04
N LEU A 45 17.75 -0.86 -10.02
CA LEU A 45 17.82 -0.44 -11.42
C LEU A 45 16.88 0.72 -11.76
N ARG A 46 16.02 1.13 -10.81
CA ARG A 46 15.11 2.27 -10.99
C ARG A 46 15.86 3.56 -10.70
N SER A 47 16.12 4.35 -11.73
CA SER A 47 16.72 5.68 -11.56
C SER A 47 15.72 6.61 -10.89
N GLY A 48 16.11 7.31 -9.83
CA GLY A 48 15.33 8.41 -9.25
C GLY A 48 15.33 9.65 -10.15
N ALA A 49 14.81 9.50 -11.38
CA ALA A 49 14.73 10.59 -12.35
C ALA A 49 13.56 11.53 -11.98
N GLU A 50 13.74 12.82 -12.10
CA GLU A 50 12.63 13.77 -12.01
C GLU A 50 11.75 13.72 -13.28
N PRO A 51 10.41 13.86 -13.15
CA PRO A 51 9.63 14.05 -11.92
C PRO A 51 9.50 12.78 -11.06
N LEU A 52 9.37 12.94 -9.74
CA LEU A 52 9.08 11.83 -8.82
C LEU A 52 7.71 11.21 -9.18
N ARG A 53 7.67 9.91 -9.42
CA ARG A 53 6.46 9.17 -9.76
C ARG A 53 5.78 8.66 -8.51
N LEU A 54 4.67 9.31 -8.14
CA LEU A 54 3.92 9.03 -6.93
C LEU A 54 2.65 8.23 -7.25
N LEU A 55 2.58 7.01 -6.73
CA LEU A 55 1.41 6.15 -6.81
C LEU A 55 0.62 6.18 -5.49
N ILE A 56 -0.66 6.50 -5.55
CA ILE A 56 -1.56 6.44 -4.40
C ILE A 56 -2.54 5.26 -4.57
N VAL A 57 -2.63 4.39 -3.55
CA VAL A 57 -3.50 3.21 -3.57
C VAL A 57 -4.46 3.24 -2.39
N GLY A 58 -5.71 3.64 -2.66
CA GLY A 58 -6.77 3.73 -1.66
C GLY A 58 -7.50 2.42 -1.35
N GLY A 59 -7.37 1.42 -2.24
CA GLY A 59 -8.13 0.16 -2.18
C GLY A 59 -9.53 0.28 -2.84
N SER A 60 -10.28 -0.83 -2.93
CA SER A 60 -11.53 -0.92 -3.70
C SER A 60 -12.62 0.08 -3.29
N LEU A 61 -12.71 0.40 -2.01
CA LEU A 61 -13.65 1.38 -1.46
C LEU A 61 -13.06 2.79 -1.38
N GLY A 62 -11.76 2.92 -1.69
CA GLY A 62 -11.01 4.14 -1.50
C GLY A 62 -10.58 4.36 -0.05
N ALA A 63 -9.67 5.31 0.14
CA ALA A 63 -9.22 5.75 1.45
C ALA A 63 -9.49 7.25 1.57
N ARG A 64 -10.57 7.63 2.25
CA ARG A 64 -11.00 9.01 2.38
C ARG A 64 -9.84 9.95 2.76
N VAL A 65 -9.04 9.56 3.77
CA VAL A 65 -7.91 10.37 4.20
C VAL A 65 -6.87 10.58 3.08
N LEU A 66 -6.61 9.58 2.23
CA LEU A 66 -5.69 9.74 1.10
C LEU A 66 -6.31 10.64 0.04
N ASN A 67 -7.59 10.47 -0.28
CA ASN A 67 -8.31 11.27 -1.25
C ASN A 67 -8.35 12.76 -0.87
N GLU A 68 -8.44 13.08 0.44
CA GLU A 68 -8.53 14.45 0.96
C GLU A 68 -7.15 15.08 1.22
N GLN A 69 -6.17 14.32 1.72
CA GLN A 69 -4.91 14.88 2.21
C GLN A 69 -3.77 14.85 1.18
N VAL A 70 -3.77 13.88 0.24
CA VAL A 70 -2.68 13.79 -0.72
C VAL A 70 -2.67 14.93 -1.74
N PRO A 71 -3.81 15.41 -2.32
CA PRO A 71 -3.77 16.52 -3.25
C PRO A 71 -3.10 17.78 -2.70
N PRO A 72 -3.44 18.32 -1.52
CA PRO A 72 -2.75 19.47 -0.96
C PRO A 72 -1.30 19.17 -0.55
N ALA A 73 -0.98 17.95 -0.11
CA ALA A 73 0.38 17.57 0.25
C ALA A 73 1.31 17.56 -0.97
N VAL A 74 0.85 17.06 -2.12
CA VAL A 74 1.61 17.10 -3.38
C VAL A 74 1.86 18.53 -3.82
N ALA A 75 0.85 19.41 -3.75
CA ALA A 75 1.01 20.82 -4.09
C ALA A 75 2.04 21.55 -3.21
N ALA A 76 2.14 21.14 -1.93
CA ALA A 76 3.07 21.73 -0.97
C ALA A 76 4.48 21.11 -1.03
N ALA A 77 4.71 20.03 -1.78
CA ALA A 77 5.98 19.30 -1.75
C ALA A 77 7.17 20.07 -2.36
N GLY A 78 6.92 21.06 -3.22
CA GLY A 78 7.96 21.93 -3.79
C GLY A 78 8.92 21.25 -4.79
N VAL A 79 8.58 20.02 -5.23
CA VAL A 79 9.34 19.25 -6.23
C VAL A 79 8.41 18.78 -7.34
N PRO A 80 8.92 18.56 -8.57
CA PRO A 80 8.09 18.01 -9.65
C PRO A 80 7.62 16.59 -9.30
N ILE A 81 6.30 16.37 -9.30
CA ILE A 81 5.68 15.07 -9.01
C ILE A 81 4.69 14.72 -10.11
N GLU A 82 4.83 13.53 -10.68
CA GLU A 82 3.82 12.89 -11.53
C GLU A 82 2.96 11.96 -10.69
N VAL A 83 1.64 12.12 -10.75
CA VAL A 83 0.71 11.46 -9.83
C VAL A 83 -0.19 10.46 -10.55
N ARG A 84 -0.24 9.22 -10.05
CA ARG A 84 -1.32 8.26 -10.32
C ARG A 84 -2.06 7.97 -9.02
N HIS A 85 -3.38 8.24 -8.98
CA HIS A 85 -4.19 8.09 -7.77
C HIS A 85 -5.37 7.14 -7.99
N GLN A 86 -5.32 5.98 -7.36
CA GLN A 86 -6.45 5.06 -7.28
C GLN A 86 -7.32 5.43 -6.07
N CYS A 87 -8.45 6.08 -6.34
CA CYS A 87 -9.29 6.73 -5.33
C CYS A 87 -10.45 5.87 -4.80
N GLY A 88 -10.70 4.68 -5.40
CA GLY A 88 -11.85 3.83 -5.08
C GLY A 88 -13.13 4.26 -5.80
N LYS A 89 -14.09 3.32 -5.83
CA LYS A 89 -15.34 3.47 -6.58
C LYS A 89 -16.12 4.73 -6.16
N GLY A 90 -16.57 5.50 -7.16
CA GLY A 90 -17.41 6.69 -6.98
C GLY A 90 -16.67 7.94 -6.49
N ASN A 91 -15.33 7.92 -6.36
CA ASN A 91 -14.55 9.06 -5.85
C ASN A 91 -13.78 9.82 -6.94
N ARG A 92 -13.79 9.36 -8.20
CA ARG A 92 -12.93 9.87 -9.27
C ARG A 92 -13.05 11.37 -9.46
N ASP A 93 -14.27 11.86 -9.68
CA ASP A 93 -14.51 13.26 -10.03
C ASP A 93 -14.15 14.20 -8.87
N ALA A 94 -14.50 13.84 -7.63
CA ALA A 94 -14.17 14.61 -6.44
C ALA A 94 -12.66 14.70 -6.21
N VAL A 95 -11.91 13.61 -6.43
CA VAL A 95 -10.45 13.58 -6.26
C VAL A 95 -9.76 14.34 -7.40
N ALA A 96 -10.22 14.18 -8.63
CA ALA A 96 -9.69 14.94 -9.77
C ALA A 96 -9.90 16.46 -9.57
N GLU A 97 -11.07 16.87 -9.09
CA GLU A 97 -11.36 18.27 -8.75
C GLU A 97 -10.43 18.77 -7.61
N ALA A 98 -10.15 17.93 -6.60
CA ALA A 98 -9.24 18.28 -5.51
C ALA A 98 -7.82 18.57 -6.03
N TYR A 99 -7.29 17.78 -6.95
CA TYR A 99 -6.00 18.04 -7.61
C TYR A 99 -6.04 19.30 -8.47
N ALA A 100 -7.10 19.48 -9.27
CA ALA A 100 -7.28 20.65 -10.14
C ALA A 100 -7.29 21.96 -9.33
N LYS A 101 -7.96 22.00 -8.18
CA LYS A 101 -7.97 23.16 -7.25
C LYS A 101 -6.59 23.51 -6.72
N GLN A 102 -5.68 22.55 -6.64
CA GLN A 102 -4.29 22.75 -6.21
C GLN A 102 -3.34 23.05 -7.39
N GLY A 103 -3.85 23.07 -8.63
CA GLY A 103 -3.02 23.25 -9.82
C GLY A 103 -2.12 22.05 -10.14
N VAL A 104 -2.42 20.87 -9.60
CA VAL A 104 -1.64 19.65 -9.78
C VAL A 104 -2.28 18.77 -10.86
N ALA A 105 -1.47 18.35 -11.84
CA ALA A 105 -1.90 17.36 -12.81
C ALA A 105 -1.80 15.96 -12.20
N ALA A 106 -2.89 15.18 -12.26
CA ALA A 106 -2.93 13.81 -11.73
C ALA A 106 -3.77 12.89 -12.60
N GLU A 107 -3.29 11.67 -12.81
CA GLU A 107 -4.09 10.58 -13.36
C GLU A 107 -4.92 9.94 -12.25
N VAL A 108 -6.23 10.20 -12.23
CA VAL A 108 -7.15 9.68 -11.19
C VAL A 108 -8.00 8.56 -11.75
N SER A 109 -8.01 7.42 -11.09
CA SER A 109 -8.79 6.24 -11.46
C SER A 109 -9.50 5.63 -10.26
N GLU A 110 -10.66 5.02 -10.48
CA GLU A 110 -11.37 4.28 -9.43
C GLU A 110 -10.67 2.96 -9.08
N PHE A 111 -10.06 2.33 -10.08
CA PHE A 111 -9.44 1.02 -9.96
C PHE A 111 -8.25 0.88 -10.92
N ILE A 112 -7.17 0.26 -10.47
CA ILE A 112 -6.02 -0.10 -11.28
C ILE A 112 -6.11 -1.60 -11.60
N LYS A 113 -6.16 -1.93 -12.89
CA LYS A 113 -6.24 -3.33 -13.35
C LYS A 113 -4.89 -4.03 -13.26
N ASP A 114 -3.84 -3.34 -13.69
CA ASP A 114 -2.47 -3.84 -13.68
C ASP A 114 -1.67 -3.17 -12.55
N MET A 115 -1.64 -3.83 -11.41
CA MET A 115 -0.88 -3.35 -10.26
C MET A 115 0.63 -3.57 -10.43
N ALA A 116 1.05 -4.55 -11.24
CA ALA A 116 2.48 -4.77 -11.48
C ALA A 116 3.05 -3.59 -12.30
N ASP A 117 2.34 -3.16 -13.37
CA ASP A 117 2.72 -1.94 -14.11
C ASP A 117 2.74 -0.71 -13.20
N ALA A 118 1.72 -0.55 -12.35
CA ALA A 118 1.65 0.59 -11.44
C ALA A 118 2.82 0.63 -10.45
N TYR A 119 3.19 -0.52 -9.86
CA TYR A 119 4.37 -0.62 -8.98
C TYR A 119 5.68 -0.43 -9.75
N ALA A 120 5.80 -0.98 -10.96
CA ALA A 120 6.97 -0.81 -11.82
C ALA A 120 7.20 0.66 -12.22
N TRP A 121 6.11 1.39 -12.42
CA TRP A 121 6.15 2.81 -12.76
C TRP A 121 6.54 3.69 -11.55
N ALA A 122 6.11 3.34 -10.33
CA ALA A 122 6.21 4.20 -9.16
C ALA A 122 7.63 4.25 -8.57
N ASP A 123 8.08 5.44 -8.19
CA ASP A 123 9.24 5.65 -7.31
C ASP A 123 8.84 5.62 -5.84
N LEU A 124 7.61 6.08 -5.53
CA LEU A 124 7.05 6.13 -4.18
C LEU A 124 5.57 5.74 -4.19
N VAL A 125 5.16 4.90 -3.25
CA VAL A 125 3.76 4.49 -3.06
C VAL A 125 3.22 5.06 -1.75
N VAL A 126 2.04 5.66 -1.77
CA VAL A 126 1.28 6.02 -0.56
C VAL A 126 0.03 5.14 -0.50
N CYS A 127 -0.11 4.33 0.53
CA CYS A 127 -1.20 3.35 0.58
C CYS A 127 -1.64 2.99 2.00
N ARG A 128 -2.74 2.24 2.10
CA ARG A 128 -3.15 1.55 3.33
C ARG A 128 -2.25 0.35 3.60
N ALA A 129 -2.07 -0.02 4.86
CA ALA A 129 -1.25 -1.15 5.28
C ALA A 129 -2.04 -2.48 5.38
N GLY A 130 -2.87 -2.77 4.38
CA GLY A 130 -3.49 -4.09 4.25
C GLY A 130 -2.44 -5.18 4.03
N ALA A 131 -2.63 -6.37 4.60
CA ALA A 131 -1.64 -7.45 4.57
C ALA A 131 -1.14 -7.77 3.14
N LEU A 132 -2.06 -7.85 2.16
CA LEU A 132 -1.70 -8.11 0.78
C LEU A 132 -0.91 -6.95 0.16
N THR A 133 -1.35 -5.71 0.37
CA THR A 133 -0.66 -4.51 -0.13
C THR A 133 0.76 -4.42 0.43
N VAL A 134 0.94 -4.65 1.73
CA VAL A 134 2.26 -4.67 2.38
C VAL A 134 3.16 -5.73 1.74
N SER A 135 2.63 -6.94 1.49
CA SER A 135 3.40 -8.01 0.84
C SER A 135 3.73 -7.71 -0.63
N GLU A 136 2.84 -7.07 -1.37
CA GLU A 136 3.09 -6.66 -2.76
C GLU A 136 4.11 -5.53 -2.86
N VAL A 137 4.02 -4.52 -2.01
CA VAL A 137 5.01 -3.43 -1.92
C VAL A 137 6.39 -3.98 -1.59
N ALA A 138 6.48 -4.92 -0.63
CA ALA A 138 7.74 -5.59 -0.29
C ALA A 138 8.32 -6.39 -1.47
N ALA A 139 7.47 -7.15 -2.18
CA ALA A 139 7.89 -7.95 -3.33
C ALA A 139 8.29 -7.07 -4.52
N ALA A 140 7.61 -5.95 -4.74
CA ALA A 140 7.94 -4.97 -5.77
C ALA A 140 9.22 -4.17 -5.43
N GLY A 141 9.64 -4.15 -4.16
CA GLY A 141 10.79 -3.39 -3.70
C GLY A 141 10.65 -1.87 -3.87
N VAL A 142 9.45 -1.35 -4.02
CA VAL A 142 9.18 0.08 -4.18
C VAL A 142 9.11 0.76 -2.82
N ALA A 143 9.65 1.98 -2.72
CA ALA A 143 9.54 2.79 -1.51
C ALA A 143 8.07 3.08 -1.17
N ALA A 144 7.70 3.07 0.11
CA ALA A 144 6.31 3.27 0.48
C ALA A 144 6.12 4.07 1.78
N ILE A 145 5.04 4.86 1.78
CA ILE A 145 4.48 5.49 2.98
C ILE A 145 3.17 4.77 3.30
N PHE A 146 3.14 4.06 4.41
CA PHE A 146 1.94 3.41 4.88
C PHE A 146 1.10 4.34 5.77
N VAL A 147 -0.18 4.46 5.43
CA VAL A 147 -1.18 5.20 6.20
C VAL A 147 -2.20 4.18 6.74
N PRO A 148 -1.98 3.60 7.92
CA PRO A 148 -2.87 2.59 8.48
C PRO A 148 -4.30 3.11 8.66
N LEU A 149 -5.28 2.20 8.63
CA LEU A 149 -6.67 2.56 8.91
C LEU A 149 -6.81 2.83 10.41
N PRO A 150 -7.21 4.05 10.82
CA PRO A 150 -7.46 4.34 12.23
C PRO A 150 -8.61 3.44 12.74
N HIS A 151 -8.51 2.99 13.98
CA HIS A 151 -9.51 2.14 14.64
C HIS A 151 -9.77 0.77 13.98
N ALA A 152 -8.81 0.24 13.20
CA ALA A 152 -8.89 -1.14 12.74
C ALA A 152 -8.95 -2.09 13.94
N VAL A 153 -9.85 -3.08 13.89
CA VAL A 153 -9.96 -4.10 14.94
C VAL A 153 -8.58 -4.74 15.17
N ASP A 154 -8.11 -4.74 16.43
CA ASP A 154 -6.79 -5.26 16.85
C ASP A 154 -5.58 -4.53 16.22
N ASP A 155 -5.75 -3.31 15.66
CA ASP A 155 -4.68 -2.49 15.06
C ASP A 155 -3.77 -3.26 14.08
N HIS A 156 -4.38 -4.17 13.32
CA HIS A 156 -3.65 -5.08 12.44
C HIS A 156 -2.90 -4.38 11.31
N GLN A 157 -3.36 -3.22 10.82
CA GLN A 157 -2.67 -2.51 9.74
C GLN A 157 -1.36 -1.88 10.20
N THR A 158 -1.34 -1.27 11.38
CA THR A 158 -0.10 -0.76 11.98
C THR A 158 0.92 -1.87 12.16
N ARG A 159 0.50 -3.05 12.66
CA ARG A 159 1.39 -4.21 12.81
C ARG A 159 1.92 -4.72 11.47
N ASN A 160 1.09 -4.75 10.43
CA ASN A 160 1.54 -5.13 9.09
C ASN A 160 2.62 -4.17 8.57
N ALA A 161 2.41 -2.85 8.71
CA ALA A 161 3.41 -1.85 8.32
C ALA A 161 4.71 -2.03 9.10
N LEU A 162 4.64 -2.15 10.43
CA LEU A 162 5.80 -2.33 11.31
C LEU A 162 6.64 -3.57 10.95
N THR A 163 6.02 -4.64 10.44
CA THR A 163 6.77 -5.83 9.99
C THR A 163 7.78 -5.50 8.87
N LEU A 164 7.47 -4.53 8.01
CA LEU A 164 8.42 -4.06 6.99
C LEU A 164 9.38 -3.00 7.52
N VAL A 165 8.91 -2.10 8.38
CA VAL A 165 9.75 -1.05 8.98
C VAL A 165 10.91 -1.67 9.75
N ASP A 166 10.64 -2.68 10.58
CA ASP A 166 11.66 -3.38 11.39
C ASP A 166 12.64 -4.19 10.53
N GLY A 167 12.23 -4.60 9.32
CA GLY A 167 13.05 -5.42 8.42
C GLY A 167 13.77 -4.67 7.30
N LEU A 168 13.31 -3.48 6.89
CA LEU A 168 13.69 -2.83 5.63
C LEU A 168 13.98 -1.32 5.72
N SER A 169 14.21 -0.73 6.87
CA SER A 169 14.52 0.72 7.00
C SER A 169 13.50 1.64 6.31
N LEU A 170 12.21 1.32 6.38
CA LEU A 170 11.14 2.15 5.84
C LEU A 170 10.73 3.23 6.84
N ILE A 171 10.36 4.42 6.34
CA ILE A 171 9.86 5.51 7.18
C ILE A 171 8.38 5.24 7.49
N HIS A 172 8.05 5.11 8.77
CA HIS A 172 6.67 5.09 9.27
C HIS A 172 6.32 6.50 9.77
N ILE A 173 5.24 7.06 9.27
CA ILE A 173 4.68 8.33 9.72
C ILE A 173 3.31 8.10 10.35
#